data_4000294cea7d4549b6a6a34f619cd1a5
#
_entry.id   4000294cea7d4549b6a6a34f619cd1a5
#
_cell.length_a   1.000
_cell.length_b   1.000
_cell.length_c   1.000
_cell.angle_alpha   90.00
_cell.angle_beta   90.00
_cell.angle_gamma   90.00
#
_symmetry.space_group_name_H-M   'P 1'
#
loop_
_entity.id
_entity.type
_entity.pdbx_description
1 polymer ?
#
loop_
_entity_poly.entity_id
_entity_poly.type
_entity_poly.pdbx_seq_one_letter_code
_entity_poly.pdbx_strand_id
1 'polypeptide(L)'
;MHAITIRSAVAGLALAAVFGISSGALAETMTFKAKMDAASSVPPNDSKANGSAEATYDTASKMLTWNVDFSELTGPATAAHFHGPAEVGKNAPVAILIANNPTSPAKGSATLTDAQAADLMAGRWYVNVHTMANRGGELRGWLTK
;
A
#
# COMPACT_ATOMS: atom_id res chain seq x y z
N MET A 1 81.63 32.35 16.63
CA MET A 1 80.26 32.75 16.91
C MET A 1 79.39 32.29 15.78
N HIS A 2 78.64 31.22 15.96
CA HIS A 2 77.71 30.66 14.95
C HIS A 2 76.27 30.87 15.43
N ALA A 3 75.53 31.68 14.69
CA ALA A 3 74.12 31.93 14.95
C ALA A 3 73.27 30.79 14.34
N ILE A 4 72.50 30.09 15.18
CA ILE A 4 71.60 29.08 14.78
C ILE A 4 70.21 29.74 14.56
N THR A 5 69.78 29.73 13.28
CA THR A 5 68.47 30.25 12.92
C THR A 5 67.43 29.11 13.01
N ILE A 6 66.47 29.17 13.95
CA ILE A 6 65.37 28.23 14.08
C ILE A 6 64.24 28.67 13.15
N ARG A 7 63.95 27.87 12.14
CA ARG A 7 62.73 28.00 11.30
C ARG A 7 61.57 27.27 11.90
N SER A 8 60.56 27.98 12.38
CA SER A 8 59.32 27.45 12.85
C SER A 8 58.44 27.12 11.64
N ALA A 9 58.10 25.83 11.47
CA ALA A 9 57.14 25.40 10.50
C ALA A 9 55.73 25.43 11.15
N VAL A 10 54.86 26.27 10.62
CA VAL A 10 53.41 26.30 11.01
C VAL A 10 52.70 25.30 10.12
N ALA A 11 52.28 24.19 10.71
CA ALA A 11 51.43 23.21 10.04
C ALA A 11 49.97 23.71 10.10
N GLY A 12 49.45 24.16 8.97
CA GLY A 12 48.04 24.53 8.84
C GLY A 12 47.17 23.26 8.76
N LEU A 13 46.31 23.07 9.74
CA LEU A 13 45.31 22.02 9.75
C LEU A 13 44.08 22.47 8.92
N ALA A 14 43.94 21.98 7.69
CA ALA A 14 42.76 22.24 6.87
C ALA A 14 41.62 21.34 7.32
N LEU A 15 40.63 21.94 7.97
CA LEU A 15 39.37 21.25 8.37
C LEU A 15 38.47 21.18 7.13
N ALA A 16 38.39 20.01 6.49
CA ALA A 16 37.47 19.76 5.40
C ALA A 16 36.07 19.52 6.00
N ALA A 17 35.19 20.51 5.86
CA ALA A 17 33.76 20.33 6.20
C ALA A 17 33.10 19.47 5.12
N VAL A 18 32.81 18.24 5.45
CA VAL A 18 31.98 17.36 4.61
C VAL A 18 30.53 17.79 4.76
N PHE A 19 30.02 18.55 3.81
CA PHE A 19 28.58 18.81 3.68
C PHE A 19 27.92 17.53 3.22
N GLY A 20 27.30 16.78 4.16
CA GLY A 20 26.43 15.67 3.84
C GLY A 20 25.18 16.19 3.12
N ILE A 21 25.08 15.92 1.82
CA ILE A 21 23.85 16.15 1.07
C ILE A 21 22.84 15.11 1.55
N SER A 22 21.95 15.49 2.46
CA SER A 22 20.78 14.69 2.82
C SER A 22 19.88 14.67 1.58
N SER A 23 19.92 13.60 0.78
CA SER A 23 18.90 13.32 -0.22
C SER A 23 17.60 13.06 0.50
N GLY A 24 16.79 14.10 0.66
CA GLY A 24 15.39 13.93 1.06
C GLY A 24 14.71 13.03 0.03
N ALA A 25 14.21 11.86 0.44
CA ALA A 25 13.38 11.03 -0.42
C ALA A 25 12.20 11.90 -0.86
N LEU A 26 12.04 12.10 -2.17
CA LEU A 26 10.89 12.79 -2.72
C LEU A 26 9.63 11.95 -2.40
N ALA A 27 8.57 12.62 -1.94
CA ALA A 27 7.27 11.99 -1.79
C ALA A 27 6.82 11.45 -3.14
N GLU A 28 6.49 10.18 -3.19
CA GLU A 28 5.98 9.52 -4.39
C GLU A 28 4.55 9.03 -4.10
N THR A 29 3.66 9.28 -5.05
CA THR A 29 2.29 8.80 -5.02
C THR A 29 2.16 7.63 -5.98
N MET A 30 1.71 6.49 -5.46
CA MET A 30 1.53 5.25 -6.23
C MET A 30 0.06 4.89 -6.30
N THR A 31 -0.46 4.62 -7.50
CA THR A 31 -1.83 4.20 -7.71
C THR A 31 -1.90 2.72 -8.04
N PHE A 32 -2.80 2.01 -7.35
CA PHE A 32 -3.09 0.60 -7.52
C PHE A 32 -4.55 0.44 -7.94
N LYS A 33 -4.81 -0.48 -8.85
CA LYS A 33 -6.16 -0.77 -9.35
C LYS A 33 -6.47 -2.25 -9.28
N ALA A 34 -7.75 -2.54 -9.08
CA ALA A 34 -8.26 -3.90 -9.13
C ALA A 34 -9.59 -3.91 -9.89
N LYS A 35 -9.77 -4.89 -10.75
CA LYS A 35 -11.07 -5.31 -11.25
C LYS A 35 -11.54 -6.47 -10.39
N MET A 36 -12.76 -6.42 -9.90
CA MET A 36 -13.32 -7.44 -9.01
C MET A 36 -14.42 -8.23 -9.71
N ASP A 37 -14.38 -9.53 -9.55
CA ASP A 37 -15.41 -10.45 -10.00
C ASP A 37 -15.59 -11.62 -9.02
N ALA A 38 -16.63 -12.41 -9.26
CA ALA A 38 -16.96 -13.57 -8.45
C ALA A 38 -16.03 -14.77 -8.72
N ALA A 39 -15.55 -14.91 -9.94
CA ALA A 39 -14.67 -16.00 -10.34
C ALA A 39 -13.28 -15.92 -9.66
N SER A 40 -12.83 -14.71 -9.34
CA SER A 40 -11.57 -14.47 -8.63
C SER A 40 -11.65 -14.73 -7.12
N SER A 41 -12.85 -14.92 -6.56
CA SER A 41 -13.05 -15.29 -5.15
C SER A 41 -12.52 -16.70 -4.86
N VAL A 42 -12.13 -16.95 -3.60
CA VAL A 42 -11.63 -18.27 -3.18
C VAL A 42 -12.42 -18.73 -1.95
N PRO A 43 -13.31 -19.72 -2.12
CA PRO A 43 -13.68 -20.37 -3.37
C PRO A 43 -14.42 -19.42 -4.34
N PRO A 44 -14.39 -19.69 -5.66
CA PRO A 44 -15.17 -18.92 -6.62
C PRO A 44 -16.68 -19.14 -6.43
N ASN A 45 -17.48 -18.21 -6.93
CA ASN A 45 -18.94 -18.30 -6.90
C ASN A 45 -19.56 -17.83 -8.24
N ASP A 46 -20.86 -18.05 -8.41
CA ASP A 46 -21.59 -17.81 -9.66
C ASP A 46 -22.28 -16.44 -9.74
N SER A 47 -22.00 -15.54 -8.78
CA SER A 47 -22.57 -14.20 -8.77
C SER A 47 -22.24 -13.44 -10.05
N LYS A 48 -23.17 -12.60 -10.49
CA LYS A 48 -22.99 -11.68 -11.62
C LYS A 48 -22.47 -10.31 -11.17
N ALA A 49 -22.25 -10.16 -9.88
CA ALA A 49 -21.69 -8.96 -9.30
C ALA A 49 -20.34 -8.61 -9.94
N ASN A 50 -20.07 -7.35 -9.99
CA ASN A 50 -18.82 -6.80 -10.49
C ASN A 50 -18.39 -5.58 -9.69
N GLY A 51 -17.13 -5.21 -9.78
CA GLY A 51 -16.62 -4.05 -9.08
C GLY A 51 -15.22 -3.66 -9.52
N SER A 52 -14.77 -2.54 -8.97
CA SER A 52 -13.42 -2.03 -9.15
C SER A 52 -12.94 -1.37 -7.88
N ALA A 53 -11.64 -1.35 -7.69
CA ALA A 53 -11.00 -0.57 -6.64
C ALA A 53 -9.88 0.26 -7.23
N GLU A 54 -9.74 1.47 -6.74
CA GLU A 54 -8.57 2.30 -6.93
C GLU A 54 -8.04 2.69 -5.56
N ALA A 55 -6.76 2.50 -5.33
CA ALA A 55 -6.09 2.84 -4.09
C ALA A 55 -4.81 3.62 -4.39
N THR A 56 -4.62 4.75 -3.71
CA THR A 56 -3.48 5.63 -3.88
C THR A 56 -2.68 5.66 -2.59
N TYR A 57 -1.40 5.33 -2.67
CA TYR A 57 -0.46 5.32 -1.56
C TYR A 57 0.55 6.47 -1.68
N ASP A 58 0.63 7.29 -0.65
CA ASP A 58 1.64 8.36 -0.51
C ASP A 58 2.78 7.87 0.38
N THR A 59 4.00 7.85 -0.17
CA THR A 59 5.17 7.28 0.51
C THR A 59 5.69 8.16 1.66
N ALA A 60 5.41 9.47 1.64
CA ALA A 60 5.85 10.38 2.69
C ALA A 60 4.96 10.30 3.93
N SER A 61 3.64 10.34 3.74
CA SER A 61 2.66 10.25 4.82
C SER A 61 2.32 8.81 5.21
N LYS A 62 2.71 7.82 4.37
CA LYS A 62 2.33 6.40 4.48
C LYS A 62 0.82 6.18 4.41
N MET A 63 0.09 7.13 3.86
CA MET A 63 -1.36 7.08 3.77
C MET A 63 -1.80 6.37 2.50
N LEU A 64 -2.67 5.37 2.67
CA LEU A 64 -3.46 4.75 1.61
C LEU A 64 -4.84 5.38 1.61
N THR A 65 -5.30 5.87 0.46
CA THR A 65 -6.68 6.31 0.23
C THR A 65 -7.30 5.41 -0.83
N TRP A 66 -8.61 5.17 -0.75
CA TRP A 66 -9.27 4.27 -1.69
C TRP A 66 -10.67 4.72 -2.08
N ASN A 67 -11.09 4.23 -3.26
CA ASN A 67 -12.45 4.19 -3.75
C ASN A 67 -12.74 2.77 -4.24
N VAL A 68 -13.77 2.14 -3.70
CA VAL A 68 -14.20 0.79 -4.05
C VAL A 68 -15.64 0.83 -4.53
N ASP A 69 -15.84 0.54 -5.80
CA ASP A 69 -17.14 0.50 -6.45
C ASP A 69 -17.56 -0.96 -6.65
N PHE A 70 -18.83 -1.25 -6.42
CA PHE A 70 -19.41 -2.57 -6.67
C PHE A 70 -20.90 -2.46 -7.00
N SER A 71 -21.39 -3.43 -7.76
CA SER A 71 -22.78 -3.50 -8.20
C SER A 71 -23.24 -4.96 -8.36
N GLU A 72 -24.55 -5.14 -8.44
CA GLU A 72 -25.22 -6.41 -8.71
C GLU A 72 -24.88 -7.52 -7.72
N LEU A 73 -24.58 -7.14 -6.45
CA LEU A 73 -24.40 -8.11 -5.37
C LEU A 73 -25.69 -8.91 -5.13
N THR A 74 -25.56 -10.15 -4.68
CA THR A 74 -26.69 -11.04 -4.35
C THR A 74 -27.49 -10.58 -3.11
N GLY A 75 -27.02 -9.56 -2.42
CA GLY A 75 -27.64 -8.94 -1.25
C GLY A 75 -26.77 -7.79 -0.75
N PRO A 76 -27.16 -7.13 0.34
CA PRO A 76 -26.36 -6.07 0.94
C PRO A 76 -24.95 -6.55 1.28
N ALA A 77 -23.94 -5.71 0.99
CA ALA A 77 -22.58 -5.97 1.42
C ALA A 77 -22.52 -5.99 2.95
N THR A 78 -21.89 -6.99 3.53
CA THR A 78 -21.70 -7.12 4.99
C THR A 78 -20.37 -6.55 5.45
N ALA A 79 -19.35 -6.64 4.60
CA ALA A 79 -18.02 -6.06 4.85
C ALA A 79 -17.26 -5.93 3.54
N ALA A 80 -16.24 -5.06 3.55
CA ALA A 80 -15.20 -5.00 2.53
C ALA A 80 -13.84 -4.81 3.19
N HIS A 81 -12.83 -5.49 2.64
CA HIS A 81 -11.46 -5.49 3.18
C HIS A 81 -10.41 -5.46 2.08
N PHE A 82 -9.25 -4.93 2.42
CA PHE A 82 -8.00 -5.32 1.78
C PHE A 82 -7.38 -6.46 2.56
N HIS A 83 -6.87 -7.46 1.87
CA HIS A 83 -6.21 -8.63 2.43
C HIS A 83 -4.79 -8.74 1.89
N GLY A 84 -3.89 -9.28 2.68
CA GLY A 84 -2.50 -9.56 2.30
C GLY A 84 -1.61 -9.80 3.51
N PRO A 85 -0.38 -10.29 3.27
CA PRO A 85 0.16 -10.69 1.98
C PRO A 85 -0.30 -12.07 1.53
N ALA A 86 -0.54 -12.23 0.23
CA ALA A 86 -0.82 -13.51 -0.39
C ALA A 86 -0.30 -13.60 -1.82
N GLU A 87 -0.16 -14.81 -2.31
CA GLU A 87 0.01 -15.10 -3.72
C GLU A 87 -1.36 -15.20 -4.40
N VAL A 88 -1.39 -15.00 -5.72
CA VAL A 88 -2.62 -15.09 -6.52
C VAL A 88 -3.31 -16.44 -6.30
N GLY A 89 -4.62 -16.41 -6.07
CA GLY A 89 -5.43 -17.61 -5.79
C GLY A 89 -5.33 -18.15 -4.35
N LYS A 90 -4.64 -17.46 -3.46
CA LYS A 90 -4.56 -17.79 -2.03
C LYS A 90 -5.35 -16.78 -1.18
N ASN A 91 -5.87 -17.24 -0.05
CA ASN A 91 -6.47 -16.38 0.97
C ASN A 91 -5.39 -15.84 1.91
N ALA A 92 -5.61 -14.64 2.42
CA ALA A 92 -4.77 -13.99 3.42
C ALA A 92 -5.61 -13.35 4.53
N PRO A 93 -5.03 -13.05 5.69
CA PRO A 93 -5.68 -12.25 6.72
C PRO A 93 -6.07 -10.85 6.22
N VAL A 94 -7.00 -10.21 6.93
CA VAL A 94 -7.36 -8.81 6.71
C VAL A 94 -6.13 -7.93 7.01
N ALA A 95 -5.74 -7.12 6.04
CA ALA A 95 -4.71 -6.10 6.21
C ALA A 95 -5.33 -4.76 6.65
N ILE A 96 -6.42 -4.35 5.98
CA ILE A 96 -7.15 -3.11 6.27
C ILE A 96 -8.66 -3.37 6.15
N LEU A 97 -9.43 -2.93 7.14
CA LEU A 97 -10.89 -2.85 7.03
C LEU A 97 -11.25 -1.64 6.15
N ILE A 98 -11.96 -1.88 5.04
CA ILE A 98 -12.52 -0.82 4.21
C ILE A 98 -13.78 -0.27 4.88
N ALA A 99 -14.76 -1.13 5.14
CA ALA A 99 -15.97 -0.77 5.88
C ALA A 99 -16.76 -2.03 6.31
N ASN A 100 -17.55 -1.87 7.38
CA ASN A 100 -18.66 -2.77 7.73
C ASN A 100 -19.93 -2.26 7.05
N ASN A 101 -20.72 -3.17 6.48
CA ASN A 101 -21.96 -2.86 5.75
C ASN A 101 -21.77 -1.71 4.72
N PRO A 102 -20.76 -1.79 3.85
CA PRO A 102 -20.47 -0.71 2.92
C PRO A 102 -21.57 -0.53 1.89
N THR A 103 -21.79 0.70 1.48
CA THR A 103 -22.49 1.06 0.24
C THR A 103 -21.48 1.43 -0.83
N SER A 104 -21.85 1.26 -2.10
CA SER A 104 -20.99 1.65 -3.23
C SER A 104 -21.25 3.11 -3.63
N PRO A 105 -20.22 3.94 -3.82
CA PRO A 105 -18.80 3.65 -3.61
C PRO A 105 -18.40 3.67 -2.12
N ALA A 106 -17.53 2.74 -1.71
CA ALA A 106 -16.91 2.74 -0.39
C ALA A 106 -15.56 3.45 -0.43
N LYS A 107 -15.47 4.59 0.26
CA LYS A 107 -14.26 5.43 0.30
C LYS A 107 -13.68 5.47 1.69
N GLY A 108 -12.36 5.63 1.76
CA GLY A 108 -11.68 5.75 3.05
C GLY A 108 -10.18 5.95 2.92
N SER A 109 -9.52 5.95 4.06
CA SER A 109 -8.07 6.04 4.15
C SER A 109 -7.55 5.33 5.40
N ALA A 110 -6.29 4.92 5.37
CA ALA A 110 -5.57 4.39 6.51
C ALA A 110 -4.07 4.64 6.36
N THR A 111 -3.38 4.81 7.49
CA THR A 111 -1.92 4.82 7.49
C THR A 111 -1.41 3.39 7.52
N LEU A 112 -0.52 3.04 6.58
CA LEU A 112 0.08 1.71 6.50
C LEU A 112 1.32 1.62 7.38
N THR A 113 1.57 0.43 7.91
CA THR A 113 2.90 0.08 8.44
C THR A 113 3.87 -0.11 7.28
N ASP A 114 5.17 -0.09 7.56
CA ASP A 114 6.21 -0.33 6.53
C ASP A 114 6.06 -1.73 5.90
N ALA A 115 5.69 -2.75 6.69
CA ALA A 115 5.44 -4.10 6.19
C ALA A 115 4.21 -4.15 5.27
N GLN A 116 3.11 -3.48 5.64
CA GLN A 116 1.91 -3.40 4.81
C GLN A 116 2.19 -2.68 3.48
N ALA A 117 2.93 -1.57 3.53
CA ALA A 117 3.33 -0.85 2.32
C ALA A 117 4.21 -1.70 1.40
N ALA A 118 5.18 -2.43 1.96
CA ALA A 118 6.04 -3.35 1.20
C ALA A 118 5.24 -4.45 0.50
N ASP A 119 4.28 -5.07 1.21
CA ASP A 119 3.41 -6.10 0.65
C ASP A 119 2.49 -5.56 -0.46
N LEU A 120 1.93 -4.37 -0.27
CA LEU A 120 1.12 -3.68 -1.29
C LEU A 120 1.95 -3.39 -2.54
N MET A 121 3.15 -2.81 -2.36
CA MET A 121 4.06 -2.49 -3.46
C MET A 121 4.56 -3.72 -4.22
N ALA A 122 4.65 -4.86 -3.53
CA ALA A 122 5.01 -6.15 -4.12
C ALA A 122 3.84 -6.84 -4.85
N GLY A 123 2.64 -6.22 -4.92
CA GLY A 123 1.46 -6.79 -5.58
C GLY A 123 0.85 -7.97 -4.83
N ARG A 124 1.02 -8.03 -3.51
CA ARG A 124 0.57 -9.15 -2.67
C ARG A 124 -0.74 -8.88 -1.94
N TRP A 125 -1.47 -7.85 -2.36
CA TRP A 125 -2.77 -7.48 -1.78
C TRP A 125 -3.92 -7.71 -2.75
N TYR A 126 -5.09 -8.06 -2.20
CA TYR A 126 -6.35 -8.09 -2.93
C TYR A 126 -7.45 -7.38 -2.14
N VAL A 127 -8.46 -6.92 -2.84
CA VAL A 127 -9.70 -6.36 -2.29
C VAL A 127 -10.80 -7.42 -2.36
N ASN A 128 -11.68 -7.43 -1.37
CA ASN A 128 -12.75 -8.41 -1.23
C ASN A 128 -14.02 -7.73 -0.69
N VAL A 129 -15.18 -8.06 -1.27
CA VAL A 129 -16.49 -7.61 -0.81
C VAL A 129 -17.32 -8.84 -0.43
N HIS A 130 -17.87 -8.83 0.77
CA HIS A 130 -18.61 -9.94 1.36
C HIS A 130 -20.12 -9.67 1.39
N THR A 131 -20.92 -10.73 1.26
CA THR A 131 -22.36 -10.72 1.49
C THR A 131 -22.76 -11.88 2.39
N MET A 132 -24.03 -11.90 2.84
CA MET A 132 -24.53 -13.02 3.61
C MET A 132 -24.52 -14.33 2.84
N ALA A 133 -24.77 -14.28 1.52
CA ALA A 133 -24.73 -15.45 0.64
C ALA A 133 -23.31 -15.95 0.39
N ASN A 134 -22.33 -15.02 0.35
CA ASN A 134 -20.93 -15.31 0.06
C ASN A 134 -20.05 -14.74 1.18
N ARG A 135 -20.05 -15.35 2.35
CA ARG A 135 -19.33 -14.86 3.54
C ARG A 135 -17.82 -14.88 3.40
N GLY A 136 -17.28 -15.76 2.56
CA GLY A 136 -15.84 -15.79 2.21
C GLY A 136 -15.42 -14.74 1.20
N GLY A 137 -16.38 -14.04 0.62
CA GLY A 137 -16.22 -12.99 -0.39
C GLY A 137 -17.03 -13.30 -1.65
N GLU A 138 -17.88 -12.36 -2.04
CA GLU A 138 -18.62 -12.43 -3.29
C GLU A 138 -17.80 -11.89 -4.45
N LEU A 139 -17.08 -10.78 -4.22
CA LEU A 139 -16.17 -10.17 -5.18
C LEU A 139 -14.74 -10.19 -4.65
N ARG A 140 -13.80 -10.39 -5.57
CA ARG A 140 -12.36 -10.28 -5.29
C ARG A 140 -11.62 -9.72 -6.49
N GLY A 141 -10.57 -8.93 -6.24
CA GLY A 141 -9.65 -8.45 -7.25
C GLY A 141 -8.27 -8.16 -6.69
N TRP A 142 -7.23 -8.40 -7.48
CA TRP A 142 -5.85 -8.12 -7.10
C TRP A 142 -5.49 -6.67 -7.38
N LEU A 143 -4.83 -6.02 -6.42
CA LEU A 143 -4.30 -4.68 -6.57
C LEU A 143 -3.00 -4.72 -7.37
N THR A 144 -2.99 -4.06 -8.51
CA THR A 144 -1.83 -3.93 -9.40
C THR A 144 -1.57 -2.47 -9.72
N LYS A 145 -0.30 -2.12 -9.99
CA LYS A 145 0.10 -0.79 -10.48
C LYS A 145 -0.35 -0.56 -11.90
#